data_0b7247c28017dc121ba981678f81eddc
#
_entry.id   0b7247c28017dc121ba981678f81eddc
#
_cell.length_a   1.000
_cell.length_b   1.000
_cell.length_c   1.000
_cell.angle_alpha   90.00
_cell.angle_beta   90.00
_cell.angle_gamma   90.00
#
_symmetry.space_group_name_H-M   'P 1'
#
loop_
_entity.id
_entity.type
_entity.pdbx_description
1 polymer ?
#
loop_
_entity_poly.entity_id
_entity_poly.type
_entity_poly.pdbx_seq_one_letter_code
_entity_poly.pdbx_strand_id
1 'polypeptide(L)'
;MVVTILNQLLLGHFDRRRFISNLLYIVPFSYLVQFIGYFWDWLQIPALSLLPRLILNVLGLLGVAAAVSIYQRCNLIQHPNDDLSYILRFRFLHGSAIIAQWTSYLQPLTIIVVSFFATGHLRAIGFGTVFALIAQGAIMGWSDHHVFPNLKHHVD
;
A
#
# COMPACT_ATOMS: atom_id res chain seq x y z
N MET A 1 4.61 6.67 11.55
CA MET A 1 4.05 7.68 12.47
C MET A 1 3.56 8.95 11.77
N VAL A 2 4.33 9.61 10.90
CA VAL A 2 3.86 10.83 10.20
C VAL A 2 2.53 10.60 9.48
N VAL A 3 2.41 9.53 8.70
CA VAL A 3 1.17 9.19 7.99
C VAL A 3 0.01 8.89 8.95
N THR A 4 0.26 8.23 10.06
CA THR A 4 -0.76 7.97 11.09
C THR A 4 -1.32 9.27 11.66
N ILE A 5 -0.46 10.27 11.90
CA ILE A 5 -0.89 11.61 12.35
C ILE A 5 -1.68 12.31 11.24
N LEU A 6 -1.20 12.25 10.00
CA LEU A 6 -1.90 12.82 8.84
C LEU A 6 -3.32 12.23 8.69
N ASN A 7 -3.46 10.91 8.87
CA ASN A 7 -4.76 10.24 8.84
C ASN A 7 -5.74 10.84 9.86
N GLN A 8 -5.28 11.09 11.09
CA GLN A 8 -6.11 11.72 12.13
C GLN A 8 -6.51 13.16 11.77
N LEU A 9 -5.57 13.93 11.20
CA LEU A 9 -5.87 15.30 10.74
C LEU A 9 -6.91 15.30 9.63
N LEU A 10 -6.80 14.38 8.66
CA LEU A 10 -7.75 14.25 7.56
C LEU A 10 -9.14 13.79 8.02
N LEU A 11 -9.22 13.00 9.10
CA LEU A 11 -10.49 12.62 9.72
C LEU A 11 -11.17 13.79 10.43
N GLY A 12 -10.42 14.82 10.85
CA GLY A 12 -10.94 15.97 11.58
C GLY A 12 -11.39 15.66 13.02
N HIS A 13 -11.16 14.45 13.50
CA HIS A 13 -11.37 14.01 14.89
C HIS A 13 -10.38 12.91 15.23
N PHE A 14 -10.11 12.72 16.51
CA PHE A 14 -9.18 11.68 16.96
C PHE A 14 -9.89 10.32 17.07
N ASP A 15 -9.61 9.43 16.13
CA ASP A 15 -10.05 8.03 16.16
C ASP A 15 -8.97 7.15 16.81
N ARG A 16 -9.15 6.88 18.12
CA ARG A 16 -8.21 6.08 18.90
C ARG A 16 -8.04 4.66 18.35
N ARG A 17 -9.13 4.03 17.89
CA ARG A 17 -9.08 2.66 17.35
C ARG A 17 -8.20 2.62 16.12
N ARG A 18 -8.46 3.49 15.17
CA ARG A 18 -7.72 3.60 13.91
C ARG A 18 -6.25 3.98 14.15
N PHE A 19 -5.99 4.92 15.07
CA PHE A 19 -4.63 5.30 15.45
C PHE A 19 -3.82 4.14 16.02
N ILE A 20 -4.37 3.40 16.99
CA ILE A 20 -3.72 2.22 17.59
C ILE A 20 -3.56 1.11 16.54
N SER A 21 -4.55 0.88 15.70
CA SER A 21 -4.54 -0.09 14.61
C SER A 21 -3.35 0.13 13.67
N ASN A 22 -3.17 1.37 13.22
CA ASN A 22 -2.06 1.77 12.36
C ASN A 22 -0.69 1.51 13.02
N LEU A 23 -0.56 1.80 14.32
CA LEU A 23 0.69 1.57 15.05
C LEU A 23 0.96 0.09 15.26
N LEU A 24 -0.06 -0.68 15.64
CA LEU A 24 0.07 -2.14 15.83
C LEU A 24 0.42 -2.87 14.55
N TYR A 25 0.02 -2.35 13.39
CA TYR A 25 0.36 -2.95 12.10
C TYR A 25 1.85 -2.83 11.75
N ILE A 26 2.47 -1.68 12.06
CA ILE A 26 3.83 -1.36 11.61
C ILE A 26 4.85 -2.41 12.09
N VAL A 27 4.79 -2.80 13.35
CA VAL A 27 5.80 -3.67 13.96
C VAL A 27 5.75 -5.10 13.38
N PRO A 28 4.62 -5.84 13.44
CA PRO A 28 4.54 -7.17 12.86
C PRO A 28 4.80 -7.17 11.35
N PHE A 29 4.33 -6.15 10.63
CA PHE A 29 4.53 -6.04 9.19
C PHE A 29 6.01 -5.88 8.84
N SER A 30 6.75 -5.07 9.59
CA SER A 30 8.20 -4.89 9.36
C SER A 30 8.97 -6.20 9.53
N TYR A 31 8.66 -6.98 10.57
CA TYR A 31 9.26 -8.30 10.78
C TYR A 31 8.86 -9.29 9.68
N LEU A 32 7.60 -9.27 9.25
CA LEU A 32 7.12 -10.12 8.17
C LEU A 32 7.85 -9.83 6.86
N VAL A 33 7.99 -8.56 6.50
CA VAL A 33 8.72 -8.14 5.29
C VAL A 33 10.19 -8.59 5.36
N GLN A 34 10.84 -8.41 6.50
CA GLN A 34 12.22 -8.87 6.70
C GLN A 34 12.33 -10.39 6.58
N PHE A 35 11.43 -11.14 7.21
CA PHE A 35 11.39 -12.60 7.12
C PHE A 35 11.20 -13.08 5.68
N ILE A 36 10.25 -12.48 4.96
CA ILE A 36 10.05 -12.78 3.54
C ILE A 36 11.28 -12.44 2.71
N GLY A 37 11.98 -11.34 3.02
CA GLY A 37 13.24 -11.00 2.37
C GLY A 37 14.28 -12.11 2.51
N TYR A 38 14.52 -12.59 3.72
CA TYR A 38 15.42 -13.74 3.96
C TYR A 38 14.96 -15.02 3.24
N PHE A 39 13.66 -15.28 3.18
CA PHE A 39 13.11 -16.43 2.46
C PHE A 39 13.33 -16.32 0.94
N TRP A 40 13.18 -15.12 0.36
CA TRP A 40 13.51 -14.86 -1.05
C TRP A 40 15.00 -15.06 -1.35
N ASP A 41 15.88 -14.61 -0.47
CA ASP A 41 17.33 -14.82 -0.59
C ASP A 41 17.68 -16.30 -0.49
N TRP A 42 17.07 -17.03 0.43
CA TRP A 42 17.23 -18.49 0.56
C TRP A 42 16.78 -19.25 -0.70
N LEU A 43 15.66 -18.84 -1.33
CA LEU A 43 15.20 -19.38 -2.61
C LEU A 43 16.03 -18.89 -3.80
N GLN A 44 17.03 -18.06 -3.57
CA GLN A 44 17.86 -17.45 -4.61
C GLN A 44 17.08 -16.69 -5.69
N ILE A 45 15.93 -16.14 -5.35
CA ILE A 45 15.11 -15.35 -6.27
C ILE A 45 15.88 -14.17 -6.89
N PRO A 46 16.75 -13.43 -6.16
CA PRO A 46 17.56 -12.37 -6.74
C PRO A 46 18.53 -12.85 -7.83
N ALA A 47 18.93 -14.12 -7.81
CA ALA A 47 19.83 -14.71 -8.81
C ALA A 47 19.12 -15.19 -10.09
N LEU A 48 17.79 -15.21 -10.10
CA LEU A 48 17.02 -15.57 -11.28
C LEU A 48 17.25 -14.55 -12.42
N SER A 49 17.07 -14.99 -13.64
CA SER A 49 17.05 -14.11 -14.82
C SER A 49 15.92 -13.06 -14.71
N LEU A 50 16.00 -12.02 -15.54
CA LEU A 50 15.08 -10.88 -15.44
C LEU A 50 13.61 -11.27 -15.58
N LEU A 51 13.28 -12.14 -16.55
CA LEU A 51 11.89 -12.48 -16.87
C LEU A 51 11.14 -13.15 -15.70
N PRO A 52 11.65 -14.24 -15.06
CA PRO A 52 10.99 -14.81 -13.88
C PRO A 52 10.83 -13.80 -12.73
N ARG A 53 11.81 -12.93 -12.49
CA ARG A 53 11.69 -11.89 -11.46
C ARG A 53 10.59 -10.87 -11.75
N LEU A 54 10.44 -10.47 -13.02
CA LEU A 54 9.34 -9.58 -13.42
C LEU A 54 7.97 -10.26 -13.25
N ILE A 55 7.86 -11.53 -13.65
CA ILE A 55 6.61 -12.28 -13.46
C ILE A 55 6.25 -12.40 -11.98
N LEU A 56 7.20 -12.80 -11.13
CA LEU A 56 6.98 -12.87 -9.68
C LEU A 56 6.61 -11.53 -9.08
N ASN A 57 7.23 -10.44 -9.54
CA ASN A 57 6.92 -9.09 -9.09
C ASN A 57 5.48 -8.70 -9.45
N VAL A 58 5.05 -8.93 -10.69
CA VAL A 58 3.67 -8.65 -11.13
C VAL A 58 2.67 -9.49 -10.33
N LEU A 59 2.90 -10.80 -10.19
CA LEU A 59 2.02 -11.67 -9.41
C LEU A 59 1.93 -11.23 -7.94
N GLY A 60 3.06 -10.83 -7.35
CA GLY A 60 3.10 -10.28 -6.00
C GLY A 60 2.27 -9.00 -5.87
N LEU A 61 2.40 -8.07 -6.82
CA LEU A 61 1.64 -6.81 -6.82
C LEU A 61 0.14 -7.04 -7.02
N LEU A 62 -0.27 -7.98 -7.87
CA LEU A 62 -1.66 -8.40 -8.02
C LEU A 62 -2.20 -8.95 -6.69
N GLY A 63 -1.44 -9.82 -6.04
CA GLY A 63 -1.79 -10.39 -4.74
C GLY A 63 -1.93 -9.32 -3.65
N VAL A 64 -0.97 -8.38 -3.58
CA VAL A 64 -1.02 -7.25 -2.64
C VAL A 64 -2.24 -6.38 -2.88
N ALA A 65 -2.55 -6.00 -4.12
CA ALA A 65 -3.71 -5.16 -4.43
C ALA A 65 -5.04 -5.84 -4.04
N ALA A 66 -5.16 -7.15 -4.31
CA ALA A 66 -6.32 -7.93 -3.88
C ALA A 66 -6.42 -8.03 -2.35
N ALA A 67 -5.30 -8.28 -1.67
CA ALA A 67 -5.24 -8.36 -0.21
C ALA A 67 -5.61 -7.03 0.45
N VAL A 68 -5.10 -5.90 -0.09
CA VAL A 68 -5.44 -4.54 0.37
C VAL A 68 -6.94 -4.30 0.24
N SER A 69 -7.55 -4.63 -0.90
CA SER A 69 -9.00 -4.56 -1.10
C SER A 69 -9.78 -5.35 -0.03
N ILE A 70 -9.34 -6.57 0.30
CA ILE A 70 -10.01 -7.41 1.30
C ILE A 70 -9.90 -6.79 2.70
N TYR A 71 -8.68 -6.49 3.17
CA TYR A 71 -8.53 -6.05 4.55
C TYR A 71 -9.07 -4.64 4.79
N GLN A 72 -9.08 -3.75 3.79
CA GLN A 72 -9.78 -2.47 3.88
C GLN A 72 -11.27 -2.65 4.11
N ARG A 73 -11.90 -3.62 3.43
CA ARG A 73 -13.32 -3.96 3.61
C ARG A 73 -13.61 -4.66 4.93
N CYS A 74 -12.66 -5.44 5.46
CA CYS A 74 -12.78 -6.03 6.78
C CYS A 74 -12.71 -5.00 7.93
N ASN A 75 -12.21 -3.79 7.67
CA ASN A 75 -12.07 -2.70 8.65
C ASN A 75 -11.41 -3.14 9.99
N LEU A 76 -10.38 -3.98 9.89
CA LEU A 76 -9.65 -4.50 11.04
C LEU A 76 -8.43 -3.61 11.34
N ILE A 77 -7.24 -4.16 11.13
CA ILE A 77 -5.96 -3.48 11.33
C ILE A 77 -5.43 -3.07 9.95
N GLN A 78 -5.13 -1.78 9.76
CA GLN A 78 -4.68 -1.26 8.46
C GLN A 78 -3.28 -0.67 8.54
N HIS A 79 -2.50 -0.86 7.47
CA HIS A 79 -1.24 -0.16 7.30
C HIS A 79 -1.52 1.36 7.13
N PRO A 80 -0.72 2.25 7.72
CA PRO A 80 -0.98 3.69 7.67
C PRO A 80 -1.20 4.27 6.27
N ASN A 81 -0.42 3.85 5.27
CA ASN A 81 -0.57 4.33 3.89
C ASN A 81 -1.86 3.82 3.23
N ASP A 82 -2.28 2.60 3.55
CA ASP A 82 -3.50 2.04 2.98
C ASP A 82 -4.73 2.63 3.65
N ASP A 83 -4.61 2.97 4.94
CA ASP A 83 -5.62 3.75 5.66
C ASP A 83 -5.72 5.18 5.11
N LEU A 84 -4.58 5.81 4.77
CA LEU A 84 -4.57 7.09 4.06
C LEU A 84 -5.32 7.01 2.73
N SER A 85 -5.00 6.00 1.92
CA SER A 85 -5.68 5.75 0.64
C SER A 85 -7.19 5.54 0.85
N TYR A 86 -7.59 4.81 1.89
CA TYR A 86 -8.99 4.56 2.24
C TYR A 86 -9.73 5.85 2.62
N ILE A 87 -9.14 6.67 3.51
CA ILE A 87 -9.71 7.97 3.94
C ILE A 87 -9.87 8.89 2.73
N LEU A 88 -8.81 9.03 1.91
CA LEU A 88 -8.86 9.85 0.71
C LEU A 88 -9.95 9.39 -0.26
N ARG A 89 -10.04 8.09 -0.47
CA ARG A 89 -10.99 7.46 -1.37
C ARG A 89 -12.44 7.79 -1.05
N PHE A 90 -12.83 7.60 0.21
CA PHE A 90 -14.25 7.68 0.58
C PHE A 90 -14.65 9.06 1.08
N ARG A 91 -13.72 9.84 1.65
CA ARG A 91 -14.03 11.16 2.19
C ARG A 91 -13.88 12.30 1.17
N PHE A 92 -12.91 12.18 0.25
CA PHE A 92 -12.54 13.28 -0.64
C PHE A 92 -12.68 12.95 -2.13
N LEU A 93 -12.59 11.68 -2.52
CA LEU A 93 -12.46 11.26 -3.92
C LEU A 93 -13.62 10.41 -4.42
N HIS A 94 -14.79 10.50 -3.79
CA HIS A 94 -16.05 9.90 -4.21
C HIS A 94 -15.94 8.39 -4.53
N GLY A 95 -15.12 7.64 -3.80
CA GLY A 95 -14.97 6.20 -3.95
C GLY A 95 -13.96 5.74 -5.01
N SER A 96 -13.29 6.65 -5.72
CA SER A 96 -12.31 6.29 -6.74
C SER A 96 -11.04 5.68 -6.16
N ALA A 97 -10.86 4.36 -6.32
CA ALA A 97 -9.66 3.65 -5.87
C ALA A 97 -8.39 4.11 -6.62
N ILE A 98 -8.51 4.40 -7.91
CA ILE A 98 -7.38 4.83 -8.76
C ILE A 98 -6.83 6.16 -8.27
N ILE A 99 -7.69 7.17 -8.13
CA ILE A 99 -7.25 8.52 -7.74
C ILE A 99 -6.74 8.50 -6.29
N ALA A 100 -7.39 7.76 -5.39
CA ALA A 100 -6.96 7.62 -4.01
C ALA A 100 -5.58 7.00 -3.90
N GLN A 101 -5.31 5.96 -4.68
CA GLN A 101 -4.00 5.30 -4.70
C GLN A 101 -2.93 6.25 -5.24
N TRP A 102 -3.20 6.95 -6.33
CA TRP A 102 -2.26 7.93 -6.88
C TRP A 102 -1.95 9.06 -5.89
N THR A 103 -2.98 9.57 -5.23
CA THR A 103 -2.81 10.64 -4.23
C THR A 103 -2.01 10.15 -3.02
N SER A 104 -2.22 8.92 -2.55
CA SER A 104 -1.44 8.35 -1.44
C SER A 104 0.03 8.12 -1.80
N TYR A 105 0.34 7.88 -3.08
CA TYR A 105 1.72 7.75 -3.55
C TYR A 105 2.50 9.07 -3.63
N LEU A 106 1.85 10.22 -3.60
CA LEU A 106 2.54 11.50 -3.58
C LEU A 106 3.52 11.60 -2.41
N GLN A 107 3.15 11.09 -1.24
CA GLN A 107 3.99 11.12 -0.04
C GLN A 107 5.31 10.32 -0.22
N PRO A 108 5.32 9.02 -0.57
CA PRO A 108 6.56 8.31 -0.79
C PRO A 108 7.35 8.84 -1.98
N LEU A 109 6.70 9.32 -3.04
CA LEU A 109 7.38 9.95 -4.16
C LEU A 109 8.10 11.25 -3.75
N THR A 110 7.47 12.07 -2.91
CA THR A 110 8.12 13.27 -2.36
C THR A 110 9.37 12.91 -1.57
N ILE A 111 9.32 11.87 -0.74
CA ILE A 111 10.48 11.39 0.02
C ILE A 111 11.60 10.93 -0.92
N ILE A 112 11.28 10.21 -1.99
CA ILE A 112 12.25 9.76 -3.00
C ILE A 112 12.92 10.96 -3.68
N VAL A 113 12.12 11.95 -4.09
CA VAL A 113 12.63 13.18 -4.73
C VAL A 113 13.57 13.95 -3.78
N VAL A 114 13.15 14.17 -2.54
CA VAL A 114 13.98 14.85 -1.53
C VAL A 114 15.27 14.07 -1.27
N SER A 115 15.18 12.73 -1.14
CA SER A 115 16.35 11.88 -0.97
C SER A 115 17.31 11.96 -2.17
N PHE A 116 16.78 12.02 -3.39
CA PHE A 116 17.60 12.19 -4.59
C PHE A 116 18.38 13.51 -4.56
N PHE A 117 17.74 14.63 -4.25
CA PHE A 117 18.43 15.92 -4.14
C PHE A 117 19.45 15.96 -3.01
N ALA A 118 19.22 15.23 -1.91
CA ALA A 118 20.14 15.17 -0.78
C ALA A 118 21.35 14.26 -1.02
N THR A 119 21.19 13.16 -1.80
CA THR A 119 22.21 12.11 -1.92
C THR A 119 22.79 11.97 -3.33
N GLY A 120 22.17 12.56 -4.35
CA GLY A 120 22.52 12.38 -5.77
C GLY A 120 22.18 10.99 -6.33
N HIS A 121 21.55 10.10 -5.53
CA HIS A 121 21.24 8.74 -5.93
C HIS A 121 19.75 8.48 -5.98
N LEU A 122 19.27 8.02 -7.14
CA LEU A 122 17.89 7.55 -7.28
C LEU A 122 17.78 6.12 -6.71
N ARG A 123 17.11 6.00 -5.58
CA ARG A 123 16.88 4.72 -4.89
C ARG A 123 15.38 4.40 -4.84
N ALA A 124 15.07 3.11 -4.67
CA ALA A 124 13.70 2.59 -4.49
C ALA A 124 12.74 2.80 -5.69
N ILE A 125 13.22 3.20 -6.86
CA ILE A 125 12.42 3.21 -8.08
C ILE A 125 12.87 2.06 -8.98
N GLY A 126 11.93 1.16 -9.28
CA GLY A 126 12.12 0.04 -10.17
C GLY A 126 10.84 -0.26 -10.94
N PHE A 127 10.86 -1.34 -11.73
CA PHE A 127 9.70 -1.79 -12.49
C PHE A 127 8.45 -1.95 -11.60
N GLY A 128 8.60 -2.57 -10.42
CA GLY A 128 7.49 -2.75 -9.48
C GLY A 128 6.87 -1.45 -9.01
N THR A 129 7.68 -0.41 -8.77
CA THR A 129 7.19 0.91 -8.38
C THR A 129 6.34 1.53 -9.49
N VAL A 130 6.81 1.48 -10.73
CA VAL A 130 6.09 2.03 -11.89
C VAL A 130 4.79 1.23 -12.13
N PHE A 131 4.86 -0.10 -12.07
CA PHE A 131 3.69 -0.95 -12.22
C PHE A 131 2.65 -0.68 -11.13
N ALA A 132 3.07 -0.57 -9.87
CA ALA A 132 2.17 -0.27 -8.76
C ALA A 132 1.49 1.11 -8.94
N LEU A 133 2.25 2.14 -9.32
CA LEU A 133 1.69 3.47 -9.60
C LEU A 133 0.57 3.42 -10.64
N ILE A 134 0.77 2.67 -11.72
CA ILE A 134 -0.20 2.63 -12.83
C ILE A 134 -1.37 1.70 -12.52
N ALA A 135 -1.10 0.51 -11.99
CA ALA A 135 -2.05 -0.60 -12.00
C ALA A 135 -2.71 -0.87 -10.63
N GLN A 136 -2.06 -0.58 -9.51
CA GLN A 136 -2.53 -1.04 -8.19
C GLN A 136 -3.92 -0.50 -7.84
N GLY A 137 -4.20 0.77 -8.09
CA GLY A 137 -5.52 1.36 -7.81
C GLY A 137 -6.64 0.74 -8.66
N ALA A 138 -6.34 0.44 -9.94
CA ALA A 138 -7.29 -0.22 -10.84
C ALA A 138 -7.56 -1.66 -10.40
N ILE A 139 -6.51 -2.40 -10.00
CA ILE A 139 -6.63 -3.78 -9.52
C ILE A 139 -7.40 -3.83 -8.19
N MET A 140 -7.15 -2.89 -7.28
CA MET A 140 -7.93 -2.76 -6.05
C MET A 140 -9.42 -2.54 -6.34
N GLY A 141 -9.74 -1.58 -7.22
CA GLY A 141 -11.11 -1.30 -7.62
C GLY A 141 -11.79 -2.50 -8.29
N TRP A 142 -11.07 -3.22 -9.15
CA TRP A 142 -11.56 -4.47 -9.73
C TRP A 142 -11.79 -5.55 -8.65
N SER A 143 -10.85 -5.69 -7.71
CA SER A 143 -10.94 -6.66 -6.61
C SER A 143 -12.11 -6.39 -5.68
N ASP A 144 -12.49 -5.14 -5.46
CA ASP A 144 -13.66 -4.78 -4.65
C ASP A 144 -14.95 -5.38 -5.18
N HIS A 145 -15.05 -5.56 -6.50
CA HIS A 145 -16.24 -6.10 -7.14
C HIS A 145 -16.21 -7.61 -7.39
N HIS A 146 -15.00 -8.19 -7.53
CA HIS A 146 -14.85 -9.59 -7.97
C HIS A 146 -14.33 -10.51 -6.88
N VAL A 147 -13.52 -10.00 -5.95
CA VAL A 147 -12.94 -10.80 -4.86
C VAL A 147 -13.78 -10.60 -3.59
N PHE A 148 -14.54 -11.61 -3.21
CA PHE A 148 -15.51 -11.56 -2.11
C PHE A 148 -16.52 -10.38 -2.25
N PRO A 149 -17.38 -10.38 -3.27
CA PRO A 149 -18.25 -9.23 -3.60
C PRO A 149 -19.27 -8.90 -2.49
N ASN A 150 -19.54 -9.84 -1.60
CA ASN A 150 -20.43 -9.63 -0.44
C ASN A 150 -19.77 -8.81 0.68
N LEU A 151 -18.45 -8.67 0.67
CA LEU A 151 -17.73 -7.88 1.65
C LEU A 151 -17.75 -6.41 1.23
N LYS A 152 -18.41 -5.57 2.00
CA LYS A 152 -18.59 -4.14 1.69
C LYS A 152 -17.66 -3.25 2.49
N HIS A 153 -17.36 -2.06 1.95
CA HIS A 153 -16.64 -1.05 2.69
C HIS A 153 -17.49 -0.49 3.84
N HIS A 154 -16.87 -0.28 4.98
CA HIS A 154 -17.47 0.39 6.14
C HIS A 154 -17.10 1.87 6.04
N VAL A 155 -17.97 2.65 5.44
CA VAL A 155 -17.80 4.09 5.27
C VAL A 155 -18.60 4.75 6.40
N ASP A 156 -17.89 5.19 7.45
CA ASP A 156 -18.46 5.98 8.56
C ASP A 156 -18.39 7.45 8.24
#